data_ce8fff780404b5ebf961caeaa2c050a3
#
_entry.id   ce8fff780404b5ebf961caeaa2c050a3
#
_cell.length_a   1.000
_cell.length_b   1.000
_cell.length_c   1.000
_cell.angle_alpha   90.00
_cell.angle_beta   90.00
_cell.angle_gamma   90.00
#
_symmetry.space_group_name_H-M   'P 1'
#
loop_
_entity.id
_entity.type
_entity.pdbx_description
1 polymer ?
#
loop_
_entity_poly.entity_id
_entity_poly.type
_entity_poly.pdbx_seq_one_letter_code
_entity_poly.pdbx_strand_id
1 'polypeptide(L)'
;MGSANRVRISSIAEVTKGVTPATPALQTERWLSESLAYNIENVQSEQIRADRTEGDLIQVGADSSGDINFELSWGTFDHYFAQAFCNAWVAGALPADPSVLENGTLKLYRTVIKEFLDMTPAVAFVYKGCVVNQISLAITKRSKITGTISLMGLEITETKPAGATYLPETTTSPLNASSNVTSILLDDVPMTSCIDTMSVQILNNFRPIDCVGKFFHSDFNYGAFSVSGNMDLYFETMEQFNMYKAGTPFKLAIHIEDDAGNQYLLELLRCKFETLTTNATGENTDVMASGSYRCSGVGGITARLTKTPA
;
A
#
# COMPACT_ATOMS: atom_id res chain seq x y z
N MET A 1 -11.27 -20.12 -21.54
CA MET A 1 -11.91 -18.92 -20.91
C MET A 1 -11.32 -18.81 -19.50
N GLY A 2 -10.71 -17.66 -19.15
CA GLY A 2 -10.05 -17.48 -17.88
C GLY A 2 -11.05 -17.30 -16.73
N SER A 3 -10.75 -17.87 -15.56
CA SER A 3 -11.52 -17.70 -14.32
C SER A 3 -10.69 -16.94 -13.30
N ALA A 4 -11.27 -15.96 -12.59
CA ALA A 4 -10.58 -15.20 -11.57
C ALA A 4 -9.99 -16.09 -10.45
N ASN A 5 -10.66 -17.18 -10.11
CA ASN A 5 -10.19 -18.16 -9.13
C ASN A 5 -8.96 -18.97 -9.60
N ARG A 6 -8.56 -18.81 -10.85
CA ARG A 6 -7.41 -19.47 -11.47
C ARG A 6 -6.30 -18.47 -11.85
N VAL A 7 -6.33 -17.28 -11.23
CA VAL A 7 -5.27 -16.28 -11.35
C VAL A 7 -4.37 -16.38 -10.13
N ARG A 8 -3.07 -16.45 -10.39
CA ARG A 8 -2.04 -16.39 -9.34
C ARG A 8 -1.27 -15.10 -9.48
N ILE A 9 -1.11 -14.39 -8.38
CA ILE A 9 -0.19 -13.26 -8.26
C ILE A 9 1.00 -13.73 -7.43
N SER A 10 2.19 -13.45 -7.90
CA SER A 10 3.42 -13.79 -7.20
C SER A 10 4.46 -12.69 -7.39
N SER A 11 5.36 -12.54 -6.44
CA SER A 11 6.36 -11.49 -6.49
C SER A 11 7.74 -11.97 -6.03
N ILE A 12 8.77 -11.22 -6.45
CA ILE A 12 10.15 -11.42 -5.99
C ILE A 12 10.89 -10.09 -5.97
N ALA A 13 11.77 -9.91 -4.99
CA ALA A 13 12.66 -8.75 -4.95
C ALA A 13 13.67 -8.78 -6.12
N GLU A 14 13.92 -7.62 -6.71
CA GLU A 14 14.94 -7.43 -7.73
C GLU A 14 16.25 -6.97 -7.08
N VAL A 15 17.36 -7.61 -7.44
CA VAL A 15 18.71 -7.17 -7.06
C VAL A 15 19.15 -6.01 -7.96
N THR A 16 18.83 -6.13 -9.24
CA THR A 16 19.07 -5.08 -10.25
C THR A 16 17.72 -4.59 -10.75
N LYS A 17 17.51 -3.29 -10.71
CA LYS A 17 16.30 -2.62 -11.14
C LYS A 17 15.81 -3.07 -12.52
N GLY A 18 14.55 -3.49 -12.62
CA GLY A 18 13.92 -3.93 -13.85
C GLY A 18 14.42 -5.30 -14.36
N VAL A 19 15.19 -6.03 -13.56
CA VAL A 19 15.73 -7.34 -13.93
C VAL A 19 15.20 -8.41 -12.99
N THR A 20 14.30 -9.23 -13.50
CA THR A 20 13.84 -10.43 -12.78
C THR A 20 14.99 -11.43 -12.61
N PRO A 21 15.23 -11.99 -11.42
CA PRO A 21 16.22 -13.06 -11.23
C PRO A 21 16.03 -14.22 -12.22
N ALA A 22 17.13 -14.82 -12.69
CA ALA A 22 17.08 -15.82 -13.76
C ALA A 22 16.33 -17.12 -13.36
N THR A 23 16.41 -17.52 -12.08
CA THR A 23 15.69 -18.67 -11.50
C THR A 23 14.96 -18.21 -10.26
N PRO A 24 13.82 -17.48 -10.40
CA PRO A 24 13.18 -16.84 -9.28
C PRO A 24 12.41 -17.83 -8.42
N ALA A 25 12.58 -17.75 -7.10
CA ALA A 25 11.70 -18.34 -6.10
C ALA A 25 10.61 -17.30 -5.75
N LEU A 26 9.51 -17.34 -6.48
CA LEU A 26 8.43 -16.36 -6.38
C LEU A 26 7.59 -16.63 -5.14
N GLN A 27 7.36 -15.61 -4.31
CA GLN A 27 6.37 -15.67 -3.23
C GLN A 27 4.98 -15.54 -3.83
N THR A 28 4.10 -16.51 -3.55
CA THR A 28 2.69 -16.40 -3.93
C THR A 28 2.00 -15.44 -2.99
N GLU A 29 1.29 -14.46 -3.55
CA GLU A 29 0.63 -13.40 -2.79
C GLU A 29 -0.83 -13.78 -2.47
N ARG A 30 -1.29 -13.30 -1.32
CA ARG A 30 -2.71 -13.36 -0.93
C ARG A 30 -3.38 -12.04 -1.33
N TRP A 31 -4.41 -12.11 -2.13
CA TRP A 31 -5.09 -10.94 -2.67
C TRP A 31 -6.61 -11.16 -2.74
N LEU A 32 -7.36 -10.05 -2.75
CA LEU A 32 -8.82 -10.03 -2.90
C LEU A 32 -9.22 -9.67 -4.33
N SER A 33 -8.62 -8.61 -4.83
CA SER A 33 -8.81 -8.11 -6.19
C SER A 33 -7.55 -7.38 -6.65
N GLU A 34 -7.38 -7.26 -7.95
CA GLU A 34 -6.26 -6.57 -8.56
C GLU A 34 -6.71 -5.77 -9.79
N SER A 35 -5.96 -4.73 -10.13
CA SER A 35 -6.17 -3.92 -11.32
C SER A 35 -4.87 -3.68 -12.10
N LEU A 36 -3.89 -4.59 -11.97
CA LEU A 36 -2.61 -4.49 -12.67
C LEU A 36 -2.82 -4.45 -14.18
N ALA A 37 -2.39 -3.38 -14.81
CA ALA A 37 -2.64 -3.08 -16.21
C ALA A 37 -1.37 -2.67 -16.95
N TYR A 38 -1.44 -2.82 -18.26
CA TYR A 38 -0.53 -2.25 -19.25
C TYR A 38 -1.26 -1.13 -19.96
N ASN A 39 -0.88 0.09 -19.70
CA ASN A 39 -1.52 1.27 -20.26
C ASN A 39 -0.62 1.86 -21.34
N ILE A 40 -1.11 1.91 -22.58
CA ILE A 40 -0.40 2.49 -23.71
C ILE A 40 -0.78 3.96 -23.81
N GLU A 41 0.23 4.82 -23.87
CA GLU A 41 0.06 6.24 -24.15
C GLU A 41 0.05 6.46 -25.67
N ASN A 42 -1.00 7.10 -26.15
CA ASN A 42 -1.19 7.38 -27.56
C ASN A 42 -1.32 8.88 -27.79
N VAL A 43 -0.74 9.36 -28.87
CA VAL A 43 -0.88 10.73 -29.36
C VAL A 43 -1.44 10.70 -30.78
N GLN A 44 -2.50 11.45 -31.01
CA GLN A 44 -3.07 11.57 -32.34
C GLN A 44 -2.27 12.58 -33.17
N SER A 45 -2.02 12.25 -34.43
CA SER A 45 -1.35 13.15 -35.37
C SER A 45 -2.26 14.35 -35.70
N GLU A 46 -1.75 15.56 -35.50
CA GLU A 46 -2.45 16.81 -35.81
C GLU A 46 -2.22 17.29 -37.25
N GLN A 47 -1.75 16.44 -38.14
CA GLN A 47 -1.50 16.80 -39.55
C GLN A 47 -2.80 17.18 -40.27
N ILE A 48 -2.78 18.33 -40.93
CA ILE A 48 -3.91 18.79 -41.76
C ILE A 48 -3.98 17.95 -43.00
N ARG A 49 -5.10 17.25 -43.21
CA ARG A 49 -5.37 16.39 -44.34
C ARG A 49 -6.45 16.99 -45.23
N ALA A 50 -6.26 16.89 -46.54
CA ALA A 50 -7.21 17.40 -47.52
C ALA A 50 -8.50 16.56 -47.61
N ASP A 51 -8.45 15.31 -47.15
CA ASP A 51 -9.56 14.35 -47.19
C ASP A 51 -10.50 14.48 -45.96
N ARG A 52 -10.24 15.41 -45.00
CA ARG A 52 -11.02 15.65 -43.79
C ARG A 52 -11.03 14.43 -42.83
N THR A 53 -10.13 13.45 -42.99
CA THR A 53 -9.99 12.33 -42.07
C THR A 53 -9.07 12.70 -40.89
N GLU A 54 -9.31 12.07 -39.75
CA GLU A 54 -8.42 12.21 -38.59
C GLU A 54 -7.05 11.59 -38.88
N GLY A 55 -6.01 12.13 -38.25
CA GLY A 55 -4.66 11.60 -38.34
C GLY A 55 -4.50 10.26 -37.63
N ASP A 56 -3.37 9.60 -37.84
CA ASP A 56 -3.05 8.32 -37.24
C ASP A 56 -2.80 8.44 -35.75
N LEU A 57 -3.08 7.37 -34.98
CA LEU A 57 -2.84 7.25 -33.56
C LEU A 57 -1.46 6.61 -33.32
N ILE A 58 -0.54 7.39 -32.77
CA ILE A 58 0.85 7.00 -32.58
C ILE A 58 1.09 6.62 -31.12
N GLN A 59 1.59 5.41 -30.88
CA GLN A 59 2.01 4.99 -29.53
C GLN A 59 3.32 5.66 -29.17
N VAL A 60 3.34 6.41 -28.05
CA VAL A 60 4.50 7.20 -27.62
C VAL A 60 5.13 6.67 -26.33
N GLY A 61 4.41 5.87 -25.59
CA GLY A 61 4.89 5.28 -24.34
C GLY A 61 3.94 4.22 -23.79
N ALA A 62 4.33 3.62 -22.68
CA ALA A 62 3.47 2.73 -21.91
C ALA A 62 3.83 2.72 -20.43
N ASP A 63 2.78 2.62 -19.61
CA ASP A 63 2.84 2.54 -18.16
C ASP A 63 2.43 1.15 -17.69
N SER A 64 3.05 0.74 -16.61
CA SER A 64 2.74 -0.47 -15.87
C SER A 64 2.32 -0.06 -14.45
N SER A 65 1.05 -0.14 -14.14
CA SER A 65 0.53 0.27 -12.83
C SER A 65 -0.71 -0.51 -12.45
N GLY A 66 -1.10 -0.42 -11.20
CA GLY A 66 -2.35 -0.98 -10.69
C GLY A 66 -2.32 -1.24 -9.20
N ASP A 67 -3.45 -1.67 -8.68
CA ASP A 67 -3.68 -1.89 -7.27
C ASP A 67 -3.82 -3.39 -6.96
N ILE A 68 -3.36 -3.77 -5.77
CA ILE A 68 -3.62 -5.08 -5.18
C ILE A 68 -4.35 -4.84 -3.85
N ASN A 69 -5.60 -5.29 -3.75
CA ASN A 69 -6.38 -5.25 -2.54
C ASN A 69 -6.16 -6.53 -1.72
N PHE A 70 -5.99 -6.38 -0.41
CA PHE A 70 -5.65 -7.48 0.47
C PHE A 70 -6.36 -7.41 1.83
N GLU A 71 -6.38 -8.54 2.54
CA GLU A 71 -6.70 -8.63 3.96
C GLU A 71 -5.42 -8.73 4.75
N LEU A 72 -5.23 -7.85 5.75
CA LEU A 72 -4.01 -7.84 6.55
C LEU A 72 -3.87 -9.16 7.31
N SER A 73 -2.69 -9.76 7.24
CA SER A 73 -2.30 -10.94 8.01
C SER A 73 -0.82 -10.84 8.40
N TRP A 74 -0.44 -11.47 9.50
CA TRP A 74 0.91 -11.41 10.02
C TRP A 74 1.96 -11.93 9.02
N GLY A 75 3.00 -11.14 8.79
CA GLY A 75 4.17 -11.52 8.00
C GLY A 75 3.96 -11.59 6.49
N THR A 76 2.71 -11.49 6.01
CA THR A 76 2.38 -11.69 4.59
C THR A 76 2.85 -10.53 3.72
N PHE A 77 2.65 -9.29 4.17
CA PHE A 77 2.87 -8.08 3.37
C PHE A 77 4.09 -7.27 3.80
N ASP A 78 4.97 -7.83 4.62
CA ASP A 78 6.15 -7.14 5.17
C ASP A 78 7.07 -6.56 4.10
N HIS A 79 7.18 -7.23 2.98
CA HIS A 79 7.99 -6.79 1.85
C HIS A 79 7.37 -5.60 1.11
N TYR A 80 6.05 -5.47 1.07
CA TYR A 80 5.37 -4.30 0.52
C TYR A 80 5.41 -3.12 1.51
N PHE A 81 5.33 -3.38 2.82
CA PHE A 81 5.58 -2.34 3.82
C PHE A 81 7.00 -1.78 3.69
N ALA A 82 8.02 -2.63 3.53
CA ALA A 82 9.39 -2.20 3.30
C ALA A 82 9.51 -1.28 2.06
N GLN A 83 8.84 -1.62 0.96
CA GLN A 83 8.78 -0.77 -0.24
C GLN A 83 8.04 0.55 0.01
N ALA A 84 6.89 0.51 0.71
CA ALA A 84 6.09 1.70 1.02
C ALA A 84 6.83 2.67 1.94
N PHE A 85 7.63 2.16 2.88
CA PHE A 85 8.47 2.98 3.74
C PHE A 85 9.80 3.39 3.09
N CYS A 86 10.11 2.88 1.91
CA CYS A 86 11.40 3.08 1.22
C CYS A 86 12.58 2.76 2.13
N ASN A 87 12.52 1.65 2.88
CA ASN A 87 13.57 1.23 3.80
C ASN A 87 13.54 -0.31 3.98
N ALA A 88 14.58 -0.85 4.60
CA ALA A 88 14.63 -2.24 5.00
C ALA A 88 14.24 -2.40 6.47
N TRP A 89 13.67 -3.54 6.82
CA TRP A 89 13.44 -3.92 8.19
C TRP A 89 14.77 -4.03 8.96
N VAL A 90 14.87 -3.32 10.06
CA VAL A 90 15.99 -3.44 11.00
C VAL A 90 15.59 -4.47 12.05
N ALA A 91 16.18 -5.64 11.97
CA ALA A 91 15.92 -6.72 12.91
C ALA A 91 16.55 -6.43 14.28
N GLY A 92 15.91 -6.88 15.35
CA GLY A 92 16.51 -6.90 16.67
C GLY A 92 17.68 -7.89 16.77
N ALA A 93 18.35 -7.91 17.90
CA ALA A 93 19.55 -8.74 18.12
C ALA A 93 19.25 -10.26 18.18
N LEU A 94 18.05 -10.62 18.62
CA LEU A 94 17.55 -11.99 18.72
C LEU A 94 16.32 -12.20 17.82
N PRO A 95 16.01 -13.44 17.42
CA PRO A 95 14.84 -13.72 16.57
C PRO A 95 13.49 -13.27 17.15
N ALA A 96 13.36 -13.24 18.47
CA ALA A 96 12.16 -12.78 19.18
C ALA A 96 12.14 -11.26 19.44
N ASP A 97 13.24 -10.55 19.13
CA ASP A 97 13.29 -9.11 19.33
C ASP A 97 12.47 -8.40 18.24
N PRO A 98 11.89 -7.24 18.58
CA PRO A 98 11.16 -6.44 17.60
C PRO A 98 12.01 -6.06 16.40
N SER A 99 11.43 -6.14 15.21
CA SER A 99 11.98 -5.56 13.98
C SER A 99 11.31 -4.23 13.72
N VAL A 100 12.07 -3.23 13.33
CA VAL A 100 11.59 -1.85 13.14
C VAL A 100 11.75 -1.43 11.69
N LEU A 101 10.74 -0.76 11.17
CA LEU A 101 10.71 -0.16 9.84
C LEU A 101 10.32 1.31 9.97
N GLU A 102 11.20 2.20 9.55
CA GLU A 102 10.98 3.66 9.54
C GLU A 102 11.06 4.16 8.10
N ASN A 103 10.44 5.30 7.81
CA ASN A 103 10.54 5.88 6.47
C ASN A 103 11.98 6.27 6.13
N GLY A 104 12.38 5.94 4.92
CA GLY A 104 13.74 6.16 4.42
C GLY A 104 13.78 6.60 2.95
N THR A 105 14.90 6.33 2.30
CA THR A 105 15.16 6.68 0.90
C THR A 105 15.70 5.51 0.07
N LEU A 106 15.52 4.27 0.55
CA LEU A 106 15.95 3.07 -0.17
C LEU A 106 14.86 2.66 -1.17
N LYS A 107 15.16 2.71 -2.46
CA LYS A 107 14.25 2.17 -3.49
C LYS A 107 14.40 0.65 -3.54
N LEU A 108 13.33 -0.03 -3.22
CA LEU A 108 13.23 -1.49 -3.32
C LEU A 108 12.36 -1.82 -4.53
N TYR A 109 12.92 -2.54 -5.49
CA TYR A 109 12.20 -2.96 -6.69
C TYR A 109 11.78 -4.42 -6.59
N ARG A 110 10.63 -4.73 -7.19
CA ARG A 110 10.13 -6.11 -7.26
C ARG A 110 9.63 -6.41 -8.67
N THR A 111 9.76 -7.67 -9.07
CA THR A 111 8.98 -8.23 -10.16
C THR A 111 7.69 -8.79 -9.59
N VAL A 112 6.56 -8.41 -10.16
CA VAL A 112 5.24 -8.96 -9.86
C VAL A 112 4.76 -9.72 -11.09
N ILE A 113 4.30 -10.95 -10.91
CA ILE A 113 3.83 -11.80 -12.00
C ILE A 113 2.36 -12.16 -11.76
N LYS A 114 1.54 -11.89 -12.77
CA LYS A 114 0.14 -12.29 -12.85
C LYS A 114 0.01 -13.42 -13.86
N GLU A 115 -0.37 -14.61 -13.40
CA GLU A 115 -0.51 -15.81 -14.22
C GLU A 115 -1.96 -16.27 -14.30
N PHE A 116 -2.38 -16.65 -15.50
CA PHE A 116 -3.66 -17.28 -15.78
C PHE A 116 -3.45 -18.79 -15.91
N LEU A 117 -3.78 -19.54 -14.87
CA LEU A 117 -3.46 -20.97 -14.75
C LEU A 117 -4.38 -21.91 -15.55
N ASP A 118 -5.48 -21.39 -16.05
CA ASP A 118 -6.48 -22.14 -16.85
C ASP A 118 -6.41 -21.87 -18.35
N MET A 119 -5.41 -21.11 -18.78
CA MET A 119 -5.14 -20.88 -20.21
C MET A 119 -4.08 -21.84 -20.72
N THR A 120 -4.25 -22.29 -21.98
CA THR A 120 -3.29 -23.16 -22.67
C THR A 120 -3.00 -22.57 -24.06
N PRO A 121 -1.74 -22.13 -24.34
CA PRO A 121 -0.62 -22.08 -23.41
C PRO A 121 -0.86 -21.13 -22.23
N ALA A 122 -0.16 -21.36 -21.12
CA ALA A 122 -0.26 -20.50 -19.94
C ALA A 122 0.16 -19.07 -20.30
N VAL A 123 -0.66 -18.09 -19.90
CA VAL A 123 -0.42 -16.67 -20.11
C VAL A 123 0.03 -16.05 -18.81
N ALA A 124 1.07 -15.25 -18.87
CA ALA A 124 1.55 -14.50 -17.71
C ALA A 124 1.92 -13.08 -18.12
N PHE A 125 1.60 -12.11 -17.27
CA PHE A 125 2.11 -10.75 -17.36
C PHE A 125 3.15 -10.54 -16.26
N VAL A 126 4.34 -10.11 -16.66
CA VAL A 126 5.48 -9.91 -15.78
C VAL A 126 5.76 -8.42 -15.68
N TYR A 127 5.39 -7.83 -14.56
CA TYR A 127 5.59 -6.43 -14.22
C TYR A 127 6.95 -6.30 -13.53
N LYS A 128 7.89 -5.60 -14.16
CA LYS A 128 9.26 -5.45 -13.69
C LYS A 128 9.51 -4.07 -13.12
N GLY A 129 10.45 -3.98 -12.17
CA GLY A 129 10.79 -2.72 -11.53
C GLY A 129 9.64 -2.08 -10.77
N CYS A 130 8.76 -2.91 -10.17
CA CYS A 130 7.63 -2.41 -9.43
C CYS A 130 8.07 -1.79 -8.09
N VAL A 131 7.55 -0.60 -7.82
CA VAL A 131 7.66 0.11 -6.53
C VAL A 131 6.26 0.33 -5.96
N VAL A 132 6.15 0.40 -4.64
CA VAL A 132 4.90 0.76 -3.95
C VAL A 132 4.82 2.27 -3.86
N ASN A 133 3.95 2.88 -4.66
CA ASN A 133 3.69 4.32 -4.57
C ASN A 133 2.82 4.66 -3.38
N GLN A 134 1.83 3.82 -3.09
CA GLN A 134 0.91 4.00 -1.98
C GLN A 134 0.59 2.67 -1.32
N ILE A 135 0.44 2.71 0.00
CA ILE A 135 -0.22 1.65 0.75
C ILE A 135 -1.26 2.29 1.67
N SER A 136 -2.45 1.72 1.70
CA SER A 136 -3.50 2.14 2.60
C SER A 136 -3.98 0.98 3.45
N LEU A 137 -4.37 1.26 4.68
CA LEU A 137 -5.02 0.34 5.60
C LEU A 137 -6.35 0.93 6.04
N ALA A 138 -7.39 0.10 6.06
CA ALA A 138 -8.71 0.46 6.55
C ALA A 138 -9.10 -0.46 7.70
N ILE A 139 -9.44 0.14 8.83
CA ILE A 139 -9.86 -0.51 10.07
C ILE A 139 -11.30 -0.07 10.33
N THR A 140 -12.25 -0.99 10.14
CA THR A 140 -13.68 -0.73 10.33
C THR A 140 -14.23 -1.67 11.38
N LYS A 141 -15.05 -1.14 12.29
CA LYS A 141 -15.69 -1.95 13.33
C LYS A 141 -16.35 -3.21 12.75
N ARG A 142 -16.24 -4.33 13.45
CA ARG A 142 -16.87 -5.63 13.08
C ARG A 142 -16.49 -6.11 11.67
N SER A 143 -15.31 -5.74 11.18
CA SER A 143 -14.80 -6.13 9.88
C SER A 143 -13.36 -6.61 9.96
N LYS A 144 -12.88 -7.21 8.89
CA LYS A 144 -11.46 -7.51 8.69
C LYS A 144 -10.68 -6.21 8.44
N ILE A 145 -9.40 -6.20 8.79
CA ILE A 145 -8.51 -5.13 8.42
C ILE A 145 -8.12 -5.35 6.95
N THR A 146 -8.45 -4.39 6.09
CA THR A 146 -8.18 -4.46 4.66
C THR A 146 -7.15 -3.40 4.26
N GLY A 147 -6.53 -3.61 3.12
CA GLY A 147 -5.60 -2.63 2.58
C GLY A 147 -5.53 -2.67 1.07
N THR A 148 -4.91 -1.65 0.51
CA THR A 148 -4.63 -1.53 -0.92
C THR A 148 -3.17 -1.16 -1.11
N ILE A 149 -2.48 -1.87 -2.00
CA ILE A 149 -1.12 -1.60 -2.42
C ILE A 149 -1.20 -1.08 -3.85
N SER A 150 -0.82 0.19 -4.07
CA SER A 150 -0.75 0.78 -5.42
C SER A 150 0.68 0.69 -5.93
N LEU A 151 0.84 -0.04 -7.02
CA LEU A 151 2.13 -0.32 -7.66
C LEU A 151 2.33 0.56 -8.89
N MET A 152 3.58 0.96 -9.11
CA MET A 152 4.08 1.53 -10.37
C MET A 152 5.26 0.68 -10.82
N GLY A 153 5.26 0.24 -12.08
CA GLY A 153 6.31 -0.59 -12.67
C GLY A 153 7.02 0.11 -13.82
N LEU A 154 8.24 -0.31 -14.10
CA LEU A 154 9.06 0.24 -15.18
C LEU A 154 8.72 -0.39 -16.53
N GLU A 155 8.48 -1.69 -16.57
CA GLU A 155 8.30 -2.47 -17.80
C GLU A 155 7.33 -3.62 -17.57
N ILE A 156 6.65 -4.03 -18.61
CA ILE A 156 5.86 -5.27 -18.65
C ILE A 156 6.35 -6.17 -19.76
N THR A 157 6.39 -7.48 -19.50
CA THR A 157 6.65 -8.51 -20.50
C THR A 157 5.67 -9.66 -20.33
N GLU A 158 5.44 -10.41 -21.42
CA GLU A 158 4.51 -11.55 -21.43
C GLU A 158 5.24 -12.89 -21.24
N THR A 159 6.56 -12.86 -21.10
CA THR A 159 7.38 -14.06 -20.98
C THR A 159 7.75 -14.35 -19.54
N LYS A 160 7.18 -15.43 -19.01
CA LYS A 160 7.51 -15.94 -17.68
C LYS A 160 8.97 -16.36 -17.61
N PRO A 161 9.71 -16.04 -16.52
CA PRO A 161 11.08 -16.50 -16.33
C PRO A 161 11.19 -18.04 -16.34
N ALA A 162 12.15 -18.55 -17.09
CA ALA A 162 12.43 -19.99 -17.13
C ALA A 162 12.90 -20.49 -15.73
N GLY A 163 12.42 -21.65 -15.31
CA GLY A 163 12.81 -22.23 -14.01
C GLY A 163 12.23 -21.52 -12.79
N ALA A 164 11.21 -20.69 -12.96
CA ALA A 164 10.49 -20.07 -11.84
C ALA A 164 9.87 -21.13 -10.94
N THR A 165 10.14 -21.05 -9.64
CA THR A 165 9.51 -21.84 -8.60
C THR A 165 8.58 -20.96 -7.76
N TYR A 166 7.62 -21.55 -7.06
CA TYR A 166 6.63 -20.82 -6.28
C TYR A 166 6.68 -21.27 -4.83
N LEU A 167 6.90 -20.32 -3.95
CA LEU A 167 6.71 -20.51 -2.52
C LEU A 167 5.21 -20.46 -2.20
N PRO A 168 4.74 -21.29 -1.26
CA PRO A 168 3.32 -21.29 -0.88
C PRO A 168 2.92 -19.95 -0.27
N GLU A 169 1.62 -19.67 -0.31
CA GLU A 169 1.03 -18.56 0.42
C GLU A 169 1.27 -18.72 1.93
N THR A 170 1.32 -17.59 2.63
CA THR A 170 1.34 -17.60 4.10
C THR A 170 0.02 -18.16 4.63
N THR A 171 0.10 -18.88 5.76
CA THR A 171 -1.08 -19.55 6.37
C THR A 171 -1.65 -18.79 7.58
N THR A 172 -1.08 -17.61 7.91
CA THR A 172 -1.55 -16.76 9.00
C THR A 172 -2.98 -16.27 8.75
N SER A 173 -3.81 -16.24 9.79
CA SER A 173 -5.21 -15.79 9.66
C SER A 173 -5.29 -14.30 9.32
N PRO A 174 -6.31 -13.87 8.54
CA PRO A 174 -6.61 -12.45 8.38
C PRO A 174 -6.96 -11.81 9.72
N LEU A 175 -6.41 -10.61 9.95
CA LEU A 175 -6.65 -9.82 11.17
C LEU A 175 -7.96 -9.05 11.05
N ASN A 176 -8.64 -8.86 12.17
CA ASN A 176 -9.91 -8.14 12.25
C ASN A 176 -9.85 -6.98 13.27
N ALA A 177 -10.77 -6.03 13.11
CA ALA A 177 -10.82 -4.85 13.96
C ALA A 177 -11.40 -5.12 15.36
N SER A 178 -12.06 -6.26 15.58
CA SER A 178 -12.78 -6.50 16.84
C SER A 178 -11.94 -7.19 17.93
N SER A 179 -11.07 -8.12 17.51
CA SER A 179 -10.26 -8.90 18.47
C SER A 179 -8.76 -8.63 18.30
N ASN A 180 -8.32 -8.27 17.10
CA ASN A 180 -6.90 -8.11 16.82
C ASN A 180 -6.38 -6.67 17.00
N VAL A 181 -7.24 -5.63 16.93
CA VAL A 181 -6.85 -4.26 17.33
C VAL A 181 -6.95 -4.16 18.86
N THR A 182 -5.81 -4.29 19.54
CA THR A 182 -5.77 -4.34 20.99
C THR A 182 -5.83 -2.97 21.65
N SER A 183 -5.26 -1.95 21.00
CA SER A 183 -5.37 -0.57 21.46
C SER A 183 -5.06 0.44 20.35
N ILE A 184 -5.69 1.60 20.48
CA ILE A 184 -5.38 2.80 19.71
C ILE A 184 -5.07 3.91 20.70
N LEU A 185 -3.85 4.46 20.63
CA LEU A 185 -3.35 5.43 21.56
C LEU A 185 -3.20 6.81 20.90
N LEU A 186 -3.62 7.84 21.61
CA LEU A 186 -3.29 9.23 21.32
C LEU A 186 -2.30 9.72 22.37
N ASP A 187 -1.12 10.18 21.94
CA ASP A 187 -0.04 10.61 22.84
C ASP A 187 0.27 9.57 23.95
N ASP A 188 0.32 8.30 23.54
CA ASP A 188 0.57 7.13 24.40
C ASP A 188 -0.54 6.86 25.46
N VAL A 189 -1.69 7.53 25.34
CA VAL A 189 -2.87 7.32 26.18
C VAL A 189 -3.96 6.62 25.38
N PRO A 190 -4.58 5.53 25.88
CA PRO A 190 -5.67 4.87 25.17
C PRO A 190 -6.82 5.84 24.88
N MET A 191 -7.31 5.83 23.65
CA MET A 191 -8.48 6.62 23.29
C MET A 191 -9.70 6.16 24.06
N THR A 192 -10.41 7.10 24.66
CA THR A 192 -11.66 6.83 25.40
C THR A 192 -12.86 6.81 24.45
N SER A 193 -12.84 7.63 23.38
CA SER A 193 -13.91 7.68 22.38
C SER A 193 -13.90 6.43 21.51
N CYS A 194 -15.07 5.84 21.30
CA CYS A 194 -15.22 4.67 20.44
C CYS A 194 -15.02 5.05 18.97
N ILE A 195 -14.14 4.33 18.28
CA ILE A 195 -13.85 4.53 16.85
C ILE A 195 -14.76 3.63 16.02
N ASP A 196 -15.42 4.22 15.03
CA ASP A 196 -16.25 3.52 14.06
C ASP A 196 -15.42 3.03 12.87
N THR A 197 -14.69 3.93 12.24
CA THR A 197 -13.77 3.64 11.15
C THR A 197 -12.51 4.48 11.28
N MET A 198 -11.40 3.90 10.81
CA MET A 198 -10.16 4.63 10.69
C MET A 198 -9.39 4.13 9.46
N SER A 199 -8.68 5.03 8.83
CA SER A 199 -7.78 4.69 7.73
C SER A 199 -6.42 5.34 7.90
N VAL A 200 -5.39 4.66 7.41
CA VAL A 200 -4.03 5.19 7.31
C VAL A 200 -3.58 5.02 5.87
N GLN A 201 -3.05 6.07 5.29
CA GLN A 201 -2.50 6.08 3.94
C GLN A 201 -1.06 6.58 3.98
N ILE A 202 -0.16 5.81 3.40
CA ILE A 202 1.24 6.14 3.21
C ILE A 202 1.46 6.31 1.70
N LEU A 203 1.96 7.47 1.28
CA LEU A 203 2.14 7.84 -0.11
C LEU A 203 3.57 8.35 -0.33
N ASN A 204 4.27 7.76 -1.30
CA ASN A 204 5.64 8.10 -1.67
C ASN A 204 5.73 9.21 -2.71
N ASN A 205 4.62 9.51 -3.41
CA ASN A 205 4.58 10.50 -4.49
C ASN A 205 5.68 10.27 -5.53
N PHE A 206 5.89 9.03 -5.94
CA PHE A 206 6.88 8.71 -6.97
C PHE A 206 6.51 9.38 -8.30
N ARG A 207 7.52 9.89 -8.98
CA ARG A 207 7.40 10.51 -10.29
C ARG A 207 8.21 9.71 -11.30
N PRO A 208 7.60 9.26 -12.40
CA PRO A 208 8.32 8.56 -13.46
C PRO A 208 9.39 9.47 -14.10
N ILE A 209 10.46 8.84 -14.56
CA ILE A 209 11.53 9.48 -15.34
C ILE A 209 11.48 8.91 -16.75
N ASP A 210 11.11 9.75 -17.70
CA ASP A 210 11.03 9.41 -19.11
C ASP A 210 12.26 9.92 -19.86
N CYS A 211 12.76 9.12 -20.80
CA CYS A 211 13.92 9.47 -21.59
C CYS A 211 13.60 9.32 -23.08
N VAL A 212 14.11 10.24 -23.87
CA VAL A 212 14.02 10.17 -25.34
C VAL A 212 14.61 8.85 -25.82
N GLY A 213 13.88 8.16 -26.69
CA GLY A 213 14.28 6.86 -27.25
C GLY A 213 13.96 5.66 -26.37
N LYS A 214 13.18 5.84 -25.29
CA LYS A 214 12.65 4.75 -24.47
C LYS A 214 11.13 4.78 -24.48
N PHE A 215 10.53 3.60 -24.62
CA PHE A 215 9.09 3.42 -24.64
C PHE A 215 8.50 3.28 -23.23
N PHE A 216 9.30 2.77 -22.28
CA PHE A 216 8.95 2.60 -20.87
C PHE A 216 9.73 3.56 -19.98
N HIS A 217 9.25 3.78 -18.78
CA HIS A 217 9.94 4.57 -17.77
C HIS A 217 11.36 4.05 -17.49
N SER A 218 12.29 4.97 -17.32
CA SER A 218 13.68 4.63 -17.01
C SER A 218 13.92 4.43 -15.51
N ASP A 219 13.16 5.14 -14.66
CA ASP A 219 13.23 5.09 -13.21
C ASP A 219 12.05 5.86 -12.59
N PHE A 220 12.02 5.89 -11.26
CA PHE A 220 11.14 6.74 -10.46
C PHE A 220 11.96 7.65 -9.55
N ASN A 221 11.59 8.93 -9.49
CA ASN A 221 12.12 9.85 -8.50
C ASN A 221 11.20 9.90 -7.28
N TYR A 222 11.80 10.09 -6.09
CA TYR A 222 11.03 10.29 -4.87
C TYR A 222 10.24 11.59 -4.92
N GLY A 223 9.01 11.52 -4.41
CA GLY A 223 8.30 12.68 -3.93
C GLY A 223 8.46 12.87 -2.42
N ALA A 224 7.62 13.70 -1.84
CA ALA A 224 7.51 13.80 -0.39
C ALA A 224 6.84 12.54 0.17
N PHE A 225 7.41 11.97 1.22
CA PHE A 225 6.76 10.91 1.99
C PHE A 225 5.61 11.51 2.78
N SER A 226 4.39 11.15 2.44
CA SER A 226 3.18 11.71 3.02
C SER A 226 2.41 10.62 3.76
N VAL A 227 2.00 10.93 4.98
CA VAL A 227 1.12 10.06 5.76
C VAL A 227 -0.11 10.83 6.15
N SER A 228 -1.27 10.29 5.85
CA SER A 228 -2.58 10.88 6.14
C SER A 228 -3.59 9.78 6.45
N GLY A 229 -4.74 10.17 6.95
CA GLY A 229 -5.83 9.25 7.17
C GLY A 229 -7.11 9.95 7.57
N ASN A 230 -8.15 9.16 7.73
CA ASN A 230 -9.44 9.59 8.23
C ASN A 230 -9.77 8.82 9.51
N MET A 231 -10.57 9.43 10.35
CA MET A 231 -11.05 8.82 11.59
C MET A 231 -12.48 9.28 11.84
N ASP A 232 -13.37 8.31 11.97
CA ASP A 232 -14.76 8.52 12.37
C ASP A 232 -14.95 7.90 13.76
N LEU A 233 -15.39 8.71 14.71
CA LEU A 233 -15.59 8.31 16.10
C LEU A 233 -16.91 8.80 16.64
N TYR A 234 -17.43 8.12 17.63
CA TYR A 234 -18.58 8.58 18.38
C TYR A 234 -18.21 9.86 19.15
N PHE A 235 -19.02 10.90 19.01
CA PHE A 235 -18.75 12.17 19.65
C PHE A 235 -19.15 12.12 21.13
N GLU A 236 -18.20 11.72 21.98
CA GLU A 236 -18.40 11.58 23.42
C GLU A 236 -17.80 12.74 24.22
N THR A 237 -16.71 13.32 23.72
CA THR A 237 -15.95 14.38 24.39
C THR A 237 -15.57 15.50 23.43
N MET A 238 -15.24 16.67 23.99
CA MET A 238 -14.73 17.81 23.20
C MET A 238 -13.20 17.75 22.97
N GLU A 239 -12.56 16.70 23.41
CA GLU A 239 -11.09 16.60 23.39
C GLU A 239 -10.53 16.72 21.96
N GLN A 240 -10.98 15.87 21.02
CA GLN A 240 -10.52 15.88 19.65
C GLN A 240 -10.85 17.20 18.93
N PHE A 241 -12.04 17.76 19.22
CA PHE A 241 -12.44 19.05 18.69
C PHE A 241 -11.54 20.19 19.20
N ASN A 242 -11.17 20.18 20.48
CA ASN A 242 -10.27 21.17 21.05
C ASN A 242 -8.85 21.02 20.47
N MET A 243 -8.36 19.79 20.25
CA MET A 243 -7.09 19.52 19.56
C MET A 243 -7.11 20.07 18.13
N TYR A 244 -8.20 19.84 17.37
CA TYR A 244 -8.38 20.40 16.02
C TYR A 244 -8.37 21.92 16.06
N LYS A 245 -9.18 22.56 16.91
CA LYS A 245 -9.29 24.02 17.03
C LYS A 245 -7.95 24.67 17.42
N ALA A 246 -7.19 24.04 18.32
CA ALA A 246 -5.90 24.53 18.75
C ALA A 246 -4.75 24.20 17.78
N GLY A 247 -4.98 23.31 16.80
CA GLY A 247 -3.95 22.80 15.91
C GLY A 247 -2.88 22.02 16.65
N THR A 248 -3.25 21.38 17.79
CA THR A 248 -2.35 20.61 18.63
C THR A 248 -1.89 19.36 17.88
N PRO A 249 -0.58 19.11 17.75
CA PRO A 249 -0.10 17.86 17.20
C PRO A 249 -0.29 16.72 18.22
N PHE A 250 -0.52 15.51 17.73
CA PHE A 250 -0.62 14.29 18.53
C PHE A 250 0.15 13.14 17.88
N LYS A 251 0.59 12.19 18.68
CA LYS A 251 1.10 10.90 18.23
C LYS A 251 -0.08 9.91 18.15
N LEU A 252 -0.17 9.16 17.07
CA LEU A 252 -1.16 8.11 16.93
C LEU A 252 -0.43 6.76 16.88
N ALA A 253 -0.80 5.84 17.74
CA ALA A 253 -0.26 4.50 17.76
C ALA A 253 -1.38 3.46 17.68
N ILE A 254 -1.24 2.48 16.79
CA ILE A 254 -2.22 1.42 16.55
C ILE A 254 -1.52 0.09 16.83
N HIS A 255 -2.00 -0.62 17.84
CA HIS A 255 -1.54 -1.95 18.20
C HIS A 255 -2.45 -3.01 17.57
N ILE A 256 -1.86 -3.91 16.82
CA ILE A 256 -2.56 -5.01 16.16
C ILE A 256 -1.84 -6.30 16.55
N GLU A 257 -2.56 -7.27 17.11
CA GLU A 257 -2.02 -8.54 17.58
C GLU A 257 -2.80 -9.71 16.98
N ASP A 258 -2.11 -10.75 16.53
CA ASP A 258 -2.75 -11.97 16.05
C ASP A 258 -3.03 -12.96 17.24
N ASP A 259 -3.78 -14.02 16.94
CA ASP A 259 -4.15 -15.02 17.95
C ASP A 259 -2.94 -15.83 18.47
N ALA A 260 -1.78 -15.73 17.81
CA ALA A 260 -0.53 -16.37 18.24
C ALA A 260 0.33 -15.44 19.13
N GLY A 261 -0.04 -14.17 19.30
CA GLY A 261 0.69 -13.19 20.08
C GLY A 261 1.70 -12.36 19.28
N ASN A 262 1.72 -12.51 17.95
CA ASN A 262 2.55 -11.68 17.11
C ASN A 262 1.93 -10.28 16.96
N GLN A 263 2.75 -9.24 17.01
CA GLN A 263 2.25 -7.86 17.07
C GLN A 263 2.82 -6.97 15.98
N TYR A 264 1.94 -6.15 15.39
CA TYR A 264 2.29 -4.94 14.66
C TYR A 264 1.94 -3.72 15.50
N LEU A 265 2.88 -2.80 15.63
CA LEU A 265 2.69 -1.47 16.19
C LEU A 265 2.97 -0.44 15.09
N LEU A 266 1.94 0.23 14.62
CA LEU A 266 2.06 1.35 13.70
C LEU A 266 2.00 2.66 14.48
N GLU A 267 3.10 3.42 14.48
CA GLU A 267 3.23 4.71 15.13
C GLU A 267 3.33 5.83 14.09
N LEU A 268 2.46 6.81 14.20
CA LEU A 268 2.48 8.05 13.44
C LEU A 268 2.88 9.18 14.39
N LEU A 269 4.11 9.68 14.25
CA LEU A 269 4.78 10.40 15.33
C LEU A 269 4.24 11.81 15.59
N ARG A 270 3.72 12.48 14.57
CA ARG A 270 3.21 13.85 14.72
C ARG A 270 2.11 14.11 13.71
N CYS A 271 0.89 13.85 14.09
CA CYS A 271 -0.31 14.10 13.31
C CYS A 271 -1.00 15.37 13.76
N LYS A 272 -1.77 15.97 12.86
CA LYS A 272 -2.71 17.06 13.16
C LYS A 272 -4.00 16.80 12.41
N PHE A 273 -5.11 17.14 13.02
CA PHE A 273 -6.39 17.17 12.31
C PHE A 273 -6.38 18.29 11.26
N GLU A 274 -6.66 17.95 10.00
CA GLU A 274 -6.90 18.93 8.93
C GLU A 274 -8.35 19.37 8.90
N THR A 275 -9.27 18.43 9.13
CA THR A 275 -10.71 18.68 9.26
C THR A 275 -11.24 17.90 10.44
N LEU A 276 -12.25 18.43 11.08
CA LEU A 276 -13.06 17.72 12.06
C LEU A 276 -14.46 18.32 12.07
N THR A 277 -15.46 17.51 11.76
CA THR A 277 -16.86 17.91 11.74
C THR A 277 -17.66 17.02 12.69
N THR A 278 -18.63 17.63 13.37
CA THR A 278 -19.56 16.90 14.23
C THR A 278 -20.95 17.05 13.63
N ASN A 279 -21.57 15.93 13.26
CA ASN A 279 -22.86 15.93 12.59
C ASN A 279 -23.89 15.11 13.37
N ALA A 280 -25.05 15.71 13.59
CA ALA A 280 -26.27 15.02 14.01
C ALA A 280 -27.20 14.94 12.80
N THR A 281 -27.41 13.74 12.25
CA THR A 281 -28.01 13.57 10.91
C THR A 281 -29.48 13.19 10.91
N GLY A 282 -30.09 12.92 12.06
CA GLY A 282 -31.52 12.57 12.13
C GLY A 282 -31.95 11.97 13.46
N GLU A 283 -33.23 11.61 13.56
CA GLU A 283 -33.77 10.87 14.70
C GLU A 283 -33.17 9.43 14.71
N ASN A 284 -32.85 8.94 15.90
CA ASN A 284 -32.28 7.61 16.14
C ASN A 284 -30.91 7.37 15.46
N THR A 285 -30.12 8.41 15.26
CA THR A 285 -28.72 8.33 14.80
C THR A 285 -27.78 8.88 15.87
N ASP A 286 -26.58 8.26 15.96
CA ASP A 286 -25.56 8.73 16.87
C ASP A 286 -24.87 9.98 16.31
N VAL A 287 -24.40 10.84 17.21
CA VAL A 287 -23.57 11.99 16.81
C VAL A 287 -22.15 11.49 16.56
N MET A 288 -21.68 11.69 15.33
CA MET A 288 -20.35 11.28 14.91
C MET A 288 -19.42 12.48 14.76
N ALA A 289 -18.17 12.30 15.14
CA ALA A 289 -17.10 13.22 14.77
C ALA A 289 -16.26 12.57 13.66
N SER A 290 -16.29 13.20 12.48
CA SER A 290 -15.54 12.75 11.31
C SER A 290 -14.43 13.72 10.99
N GLY A 291 -13.20 13.23 10.93
CA GLY A 291 -12.03 14.05 10.69
C GLY A 291 -10.99 13.39 9.79
N SER A 292 -10.26 14.24 9.07
CA SER A 292 -9.03 13.85 8.39
C SER A 292 -7.82 14.35 9.16
N TYR A 293 -6.75 13.58 9.13
CA TYR A 293 -5.49 13.98 9.74
C TYR A 293 -4.33 13.79 8.77
N ARG A 294 -3.31 14.60 8.96
CA ARG A 294 -2.03 14.51 8.25
C ARG A 294 -0.88 14.50 9.23
N CYS A 295 0.14 13.69 8.91
CA CYS A 295 1.30 13.56 9.75
C CYS A 295 2.51 14.31 9.19
N SER A 296 3.35 14.80 10.07
CA SER A 296 4.63 15.43 9.77
C SER A 296 5.78 14.71 10.47
N GLY A 297 7.00 14.86 9.96
CA GLY A 297 8.15 14.18 10.53
C GLY A 297 8.63 14.80 11.85
N VAL A 298 9.16 13.96 12.73
CA VAL A 298 9.92 14.31 13.92
C VAL A 298 11.31 13.67 13.78
N GLY A 299 12.37 14.47 13.74
CA GLY A 299 13.72 13.95 13.53
C GLY A 299 13.91 13.24 12.17
N GLY A 300 13.11 13.59 11.16
CA GLY A 300 13.14 12.92 9.84
C GLY A 300 12.24 11.69 9.72
N ILE A 301 11.62 11.23 10.80
CA ILE A 301 10.72 10.08 10.82
C ILE A 301 9.28 10.57 10.94
N THR A 302 8.40 10.12 10.03
CA THR A 302 6.97 10.43 10.04
C THR A 302 6.16 9.26 10.57
N ALA A 303 6.51 8.05 10.15
CA ALA A 303 5.85 6.82 10.55
C ALA A 303 6.89 5.75 10.90
N ARG A 304 6.52 4.90 11.84
CA ARG A 304 7.28 3.72 12.26
C ARG A 304 6.35 2.53 12.33
N LEU A 305 6.77 1.41 11.79
CA LEU A 305 6.09 0.14 11.93
C LEU A 305 7.04 -0.82 12.68
N THR A 306 6.62 -1.27 13.84
CA THR A 306 7.35 -2.26 14.63
C THR A 306 6.62 -3.58 14.55
N LYS A 307 7.35 -4.64 14.29
CA LYS A 307 6.84 -6.01 14.24
C LYS A 307 7.54 -6.83 15.32
N THR A 308 6.76 -7.44 16.21
CA THR A 308 7.25 -8.26 17.32
C THR A 308 6.69 -9.67 17.18
N PRO A 309 7.53 -10.69 16.96
CA PRO A 309 7.10 -12.08 17.03
C PRO A 309 6.63 -12.44 18.44
N ALA A 310 5.76 -13.45 18.53
CA ALA A 310 5.24 -14.01 19.80
C ALA A 310 6.31 -14.66 20.67
#